data_2c3a427efd2fa666e85fbb313372622f
#
_entry.id   2c3a427efd2fa666e85fbb313372622f
#
_cell.length_a   1.000
_cell.length_b   1.000
_cell.length_c   1.000
_cell.angle_alpha   90.00
_cell.angle_beta   90.00
_cell.angle_gamma   90.00
#
_symmetry.space_group_name_H-M   'P 1'
#
loop_
_entity.id
_entity.type
_entity.pdbx_description
1 polymer ?
#
loop_
_entity_poly.entity_id
_entity_poly.type
_entity_poly.pdbx_seq_one_letter_code
_entity_poly.pdbx_strand_id
1 'polypeptide(L)'
;RQNFLTLLKAQKHKTYVELDYTSPAGRHLHHYYFPARLEYSVKNNKFRLLALKKSGNGRMRLDILNIARIQSVRLTQKTLSSNIDLNTLIRKSYYKEPLTLQIANKRNALERAMLHFANYEKNTSKLDENTYECLIYYNQSMETELLIEVMSFGPMLKVMGNDKFLKSL
;
A
#
# COMPACT_ATOMS: atom_id res chain seq x y z
N ARG A 1 0.98 20.42 6.75
CA ARG A 1 1.90 21.04 5.76
C ARG A 1 3.35 20.98 6.22
N GLN A 2 3.61 21.38 7.46
CA GLN A 2 4.98 21.35 8.04
C GLN A 2 5.59 19.94 8.05
N ASN A 3 4.81 18.94 8.44
CA ASN A 3 5.26 17.55 8.47
C ASN A 3 5.66 17.05 7.08
N PHE A 4 4.90 17.41 6.07
CA PHE A 4 5.18 17.03 4.68
C PHE A 4 6.51 17.61 4.19
N LEU A 5 6.77 18.88 4.48
CA LEU A 5 8.02 19.54 4.12
C LEU A 5 9.23 18.93 4.83
N THR A 6 9.07 18.57 6.10
CA THR A 6 10.12 17.89 6.88
C THR A 6 10.43 16.51 6.30
N LEU A 7 9.42 15.76 5.88
CA LEU A 7 9.60 14.47 5.22
C LEU A 7 10.32 14.59 3.88
N LEU A 8 9.98 15.58 3.08
CA LEU A 8 10.67 15.84 1.80
C LEU A 8 12.14 16.19 2.04
N LYS A 9 12.44 16.99 3.04
CA LYS A 9 13.80 17.35 3.41
C LYS A 9 14.60 16.14 3.87
N ALA A 10 14.00 15.29 4.70
CA ALA A 10 14.63 14.06 5.18
C ALA A 10 14.92 13.10 4.01
N GLN A 11 13.99 12.98 3.07
CA GLN A 11 14.15 12.15 1.90
C GLN A 11 15.31 12.62 1.01
N LYS A 12 15.40 13.93 0.79
CA LYS A 12 16.49 14.55 0.01
C LYS A 12 17.87 14.30 0.63
N HIS A 13 17.98 14.39 1.95
CA HIS A 13 19.23 14.22 2.68
C HIS A 13 19.48 12.79 3.16
N LYS A 14 18.61 11.84 2.81
CA LYS A 14 18.68 10.43 3.23
C LYS A 14 18.80 10.29 4.76
N THR A 15 17.99 11.02 5.48
CA THR A 15 18.04 11.13 6.94
C THR A 15 16.84 10.44 7.58
N TYR A 16 17.05 9.73 8.68
CA TYR A 16 15.97 9.19 9.50
C TYR A 16 15.19 10.32 10.16
N VAL A 17 13.91 10.06 10.39
CA VAL A 17 13.03 10.97 11.12
C VAL A 17 12.45 10.28 12.34
N GLU A 18 12.10 11.08 13.33
CA GLU A 18 11.36 10.66 14.51
C GLU A 18 9.90 11.05 14.31
N LEU A 19 9.00 10.07 14.33
CA LEU A 19 7.58 10.24 14.05
C LEU A 19 6.74 9.97 15.29
N ASP A 20 5.81 10.88 15.56
CA ASP A 20 4.65 10.63 16.41
C ASP A 20 3.43 10.51 15.51
N TYR A 21 2.71 9.39 15.59
CA TYR A 21 1.56 9.15 14.75
C TYR A 21 0.50 8.30 15.45
N THR A 22 -0.71 8.36 14.93
CA THR A 22 -1.83 7.57 15.43
C THR A 22 -2.13 6.44 14.46
N SER A 23 -2.15 5.20 14.95
CA SER A 23 -2.49 4.03 14.15
C SER A 23 -3.97 4.04 13.75
N PRO A 24 -4.39 3.26 12.74
CA PRO A 24 -5.81 3.11 12.41
C PRO A 24 -6.67 2.65 13.58
N ALA A 25 -6.09 1.90 14.52
CA ALA A 25 -6.76 1.45 15.75
C ALA A 25 -6.81 2.53 16.86
N GLY A 26 -6.31 3.74 16.59
CA GLY A 26 -6.33 4.86 17.54
C GLY A 26 -5.18 4.87 18.54
N ARG A 27 -4.19 3.97 18.39
CA ARG A 27 -3.01 3.97 19.27
C ARG A 27 -2.02 5.06 18.88
N HIS A 28 -1.54 5.78 19.89
CA HIS A 28 -0.48 6.76 19.72
C HIS A 28 0.87 6.03 19.72
N LEU A 29 1.65 6.22 18.65
CA LEU A 29 2.92 5.51 18.43
C LEU A 29 4.04 6.51 18.15
N HIS A 30 5.24 6.13 18.59
CA HIS A 30 6.47 6.91 18.43
C HIS A 30 7.57 5.99 17.91
N HIS A 31 8.08 6.27 16.72
CA HIS A 31 9.13 5.45 16.09
C HIS A 31 10.07 6.28 15.22
N TYR A 32 11.24 5.71 14.98
CA TYR A 32 12.22 6.23 14.01
C TYR A 32 12.05 5.52 12.69
N TYR A 33 11.91 6.30 11.63
CA TYR A 33 11.71 5.78 10.26
C TYR A 33 12.63 6.47 9.28
N PHE A 34 13.03 5.73 8.25
CA PHE A 34 13.57 6.30 7.04
C PHE A 34 12.44 6.53 6.04
N PRO A 35 12.17 7.79 5.64
CA PRO A 35 11.10 8.09 4.68
C PRO A 35 11.58 7.74 3.26
N ALA A 36 11.18 6.57 2.77
CA ALA A 36 11.65 6.05 1.49
C ALA A 36 10.92 6.64 0.29
N ARG A 37 9.61 6.78 0.38
CA ARG A 37 8.78 7.30 -0.71
C ARG A 37 7.52 7.96 -0.18
N LEU A 38 7.14 9.07 -0.84
CA LEU A 38 5.84 9.70 -0.66
C LEU A 38 4.98 9.38 -1.88
N GLU A 39 3.78 8.90 -1.63
CA GLU A 39 2.82 8.57 -2.68
C GLU A 39 1.52 9.34 -2.46
N TYR A 40 0.94 9.80 -3.55
CA TYR A 40 -0.38 10.43 -3.52
C TYR A 40 -1.39 9.58 -4.27
N SER A 41 -2.47 9.24 -3.58
CA SER A 41 -3.60 8.56 -4.18
C SER A 41 -4.65 9.59 -4.59
N VAL A 42 -4.76 9.84 -5.89
CA VAL A 42 -5.76 10.77 -6.45
C VAL A 42 -7.17 10.34 -6.08
N LYS A 43 -7.42 9.03 -6.17
CA LYS A 43 -8.74 8.46 -5.90
C LYS A 43 -9.23 8.70 -4.47
N ASN A 44 -8.33 8.57 -3.50
CA ASN A 44 -8.67 8.71 -2.09
C ASN A 44 -8.26 10.05 -1.50
N ASN A 45 -7.66 10.92 -2.31
CA ASN A 45 -7.13 12.20 -1.88
C ASN A 45 -6.26 12.07 -0.62
N LYS A 46 -5.35 11.10 -0.62
CA LYS A 46 -4.50 10.78 0.54
C LYS A 46 -3.04 10.70 0.14
N PHE A 47 -2.20 11.26 1.00
CA PHE A 47 -0.76 11.02 0.93
C PHE A 47 -0.38 9.86 1.84
N ARG A 48 0.51 9.01 1.34
CA ARG A 48 1.08 7.88 2.07
C ARG A 48 2.59 8.02 2.13
N LEU A 49 3.13 7.64 3.26
CA LEU A 49 4.56 7.51 3.45
C LEU A 49 4.95 6.04 3.47
N LEU A 50 5.81 5.63 2.53
CA LEU A 50 6.49 4.35 2.62
C LEU A 50 7.72 4.56 3.50
N ALA A 51 7.69 4.00 4.69
CA ALA A 51 8.68 4.24 5.73
C ALA A 51 9.39 2.94 6.09
N LEU A 52 10.72 3.02 6.25
CA LEU A 52 11.55 1.88 6.59
C LEU A 52 11.99 1.98 8.05
N LYS A 53 11.89 0.85 8.75
CA LYS A 53 12.26 0.71 10.14
C LYS A 53 13.14 -0.53 10.31
N LYS A 54 14.20 -0.42 11.10
CA LYS A 54 14.95 -1.61 11.51
C LYS A 54 14.15 -2.40 12.56
N SER A 55 13.91 -3.67 12.26
CA SER A 55 13.35 -4.59 13.23
C SER A 55 14.43 -5.06 14.22
N GLY A 56 14.01 -5.72 15.31
CA GLY A 56 14.94 -6.20 16.34
C GLY A 56 16.02 -7.16 15.86
N ASN A 57 15.81 -7.84 14.71
CA ASN A 57 16.78 -8.72 14.07
C ASN A 57 17.69 -8.00 13.04
N GLY A 58 17.66 -6.67 12.99
CA GLY A 58 18.46 -5.87 12.06
C GLY A 58 17.94 -5.81 10.64
N ARG A 59 16.83 -6.49 10.31
CA ARG A 59 16.21 -6.42 9.01
C ARG A 59 15.38 -5.15 8.86
N MET A 60 15.34 -4.63 7.63
CA MET A 60 14.47 -3.49 7.31
C MET A 60 13.04 -3.96 7.09
N ARG A 61 12.11 -3.29 7.75
CA ARG A 61 10.68 -3.51 7.59
C ARG A 61 10.03 -2.30 6.94
N LEU A 62 9.14 -2.55 6.00
CA LEU A 62 8.35 -1.51 5.36
C LEU A 62 7.02 -1.33 6.11
N ASP A 63 6.76 -0.11 6.56
CA ASP A 63 5.46 0.31 7.05
C ASP A 63 4.89 1.38 6.11
N ILE A 64 3.59 1.34 5.87
CA ILE A 64 2.90 2.33 5.03
C ILE A 64 2.00 3.16 5.94
N LEU A 65 2.30 4.45 6.02
CA LEU A 65 1.64 5.37 6.94
C LEU A 65 0.81 6.40 6.19
N ASN A 66 -0.38 6.67 6.68
CA ASN A 66 -1.18 7.79 6.19
C ASN A 66 -0.62 9.08 6.81
N ILE A 67 -0.19 10.03 5.98
CA ILE A 67 0.42 11.28 6.45
C ILE A 67 -0.53 12.09 7.33
N ALA A 68 -1.84 12.02 7.08
CA ALA A 68 -2.84 12.71 7.89
C ALA A 68 -2.85 12.24 9.37
N ARG A 69 -2.32 11.05 9.65
CA ARG A 69 -2.24 10.49 11.00
C ARG A 69 -0.94 10.82 11.72
N ILE A 70 -0.03 11.50 11.07
CA ILE A 70 1.26 11.91 11.65
C ILE A 70 1.08 13.25 12.37
N GLN A 71 1.31 13.27 13.68
CA GLN A 71 1.22 14.46 14.51
C GLN A 71 2.49 15.30 14.41
N SER A 72 3.66 14.67 14.46
CA SER A 72 4.93 15.38 14.38
C SER A 72 6.00 14.59 13.64
N VAL A 73 6.87 15.31 12.94
CA VAL A 73 8.05 14.79 12.24
C VAL A 73 9.24 15.63 12.66
N ARG A 74 10.29 14.97 13.17
CA ARG A 74 11.55 15.62 13.52
C ARG A 74 12.71 14.96 12.80
N LEU A 75 13.58 15.77 12.23
CA LEU A 75 14.81 15.28 11.61
C LEU A 75 15.76 14.75 12.68
N THR A 76 16.42 13.64 12.39
CA THR A 76 17.52 13.13 13.20
C THR A 76 18.84 13.40 12.50
N GLN A 77 19.96 13.09 13.15
CA GLN A 77 21.29 13.18 12.53
C GLN A 77 21.73 11.87 11.89
N LYS A 78 20.90 10.82 12.00
CA LYS A 78 21.21 9.50 11.45
C LYS A 78 20.86 9.44 9.98
N THR A 79 21.82 9.10 9.13
CA THR A 79 21.63 8.91 7.71
C THR A 79 21.56 7.44 7.33
N LEU A 80 20.93 7.14 6.20
CA LEU A 80 20.93 5.80 5.64
C LEU A 80 22.20 5.64 4.79
N SER A 81 23.06 4.70 5.17
CA SER A 81 24.34 4.45 4.51
C SER A 81 24.31 3.35 3.44
N SER A 82 23.22 2.58 3.39
CA SER A 82 23.08 1.45 2.46
C SER A 82 22.08 1.73 1.36
N ASN A 83 22.30 1.16 0.18
CA ASN A 83 21.30 1.16 -0.88
C ASN A 83 20.22 0.13 -0.53
N ILE A 84 18.97 0.57 -0.56
CA ILE A 84 17.82 -0.28 -0.29
C ILE A 84 17.00 -0.40 -1.56
N ASP A 85 16.72 -1.63 -1.96
CA ASP A 85 15.77 -1.91 -3.04
C ASP A 85 14.36 -1.89 -2.49
N LEU A 86 13.72 -0.72 -2.59
CA LEU A 86 12.38 -0.50 -2.08
C LEU A 86 11.35 -1.41 -2.78
N ASN A 87 11.51 -1.65 -4.08
CA ASN A 87 10.59 -2.51 -4.82
C ASN A 87 10.61 -3.95 -4.29
N THR A 88 11.79 -4.46 -3.96
CA THR A 88 11.92 -5.77 -3.33
C THR A 88 11.23 -5.82 -1.97
N LEU A 89 11.39 -4.78 -1.15
CA LEU A 89 10.71 -4.70 0.15
C LEU A 89 9.19 -4.62 0.00
N ILE A 90 8.70 -3.89 -0.97
CA ILE A 90 7.26 -3.83 -1.27
C ILE A 90 6.72 -5.22 -1.62
N ARG A 91 7.40 -5.93 -2.53
CA ARG A 91 6.99 -7.29 -2.92
C ARG A 91 7.02 -8.28 -1.75
N LYS A 92 8.03 -8.20 -0.90
CA LYS A 92 8.12 -9.04 0.30
C LYS A 92 7.03 -8.74 1.33
N SER A 93 6.44 -7.56 1.30
CA SER A 93 5.36 -7.16 2.20
C SER A 93 4.01 -7.78 1.81
N TYR A 94 3.87 -8.25 0.57
CA TYR A 94 2.61 -8.81 0.09
C TYR A 94 2.27 -10.13 0.79
N TYR A 95 0.97 -10.37 0.95
CA TYR A 95 0.48 -11.67 1.37
C TYR A 95 0.90 -12.75 0.36
N LYS A 96 1.11 -13.97 0.85
CA LYS A 96 1.45 -15.13 0.00
C LYS A 96 0.40 -15.38 -1.07
N GLU A 97 -0.86 -15.25 -0.69
CA GLU A 97 -1.98 -15.45 -1.59
C GLU A 97 -2.48 -14.10 -2.10
N PRO A 98 -2.37 -13.84 -3.42
CA PRO A 98 -2.99 -12.67 -4.00
C PRO A 98 -4.50 -12.78 -3.96
N LEU A 99 -5.17 -11.64 -4.07
CA LEU A 99 -6.61 -11.62 -4.28
C LEU A 99 -6.90 -12.06 -5.70
N THR A 100 -7.71 -13.10 -5.86
CA THR A 100 -8.12 -13.60 -7.17
C THR A 100 -9.49 -13.05 -7.52
N LEU A 101 -9.56 -12.31 -8.62
CA LEU A 101 -10.80 -11.77 -9.14
C LEU A 101 -11.14 -12.43 -10.47
N GLN A 102 -12.41 -12.74 -10.66
CA GLN A 102 -12.95 -13.17 -11.94
C GLN A 102 -13.78 -12.04 -12.52
N ILE A 103 -13.48 -11.64 -13.75
CA ILE A 103 -14.10 -10.51 -14.41
C ILE A 103 -14.89 -11.01 -15.60
N ALA A 104 -16.21 -10.74 -15.61
CA ALA A 104 -17.06 -11.05 -16.75
C ALA A 104 -16.75 -10.10 -17.91
N ASN A 105 -16.48 -10.64 -19.11
CA ASN A 105 -16.14 -9.84 -20.28
C ASN A 105 -17.40 -9.22 -20.91
N LYS A 106 -18.06 -8.36 -20.15
CA LYS A 106 -19.28 -7.64 -20.57
C LYS A 106 -19.16 -6.17 -20.20
N ARG A 107 -19.75 -5.29 -21.00
CA ARG A 107 -19.86 -3.85 -20.73
C ARG A 107 -18.50 -3.20 -20.42
N ASN A 108 -17.45 -3.58 -21.14
CA ASN A 108 -16.09 -3.10 -20.94
C ASN A 108 -15.55 -3.33 -19.51
N ALA A 109 -16.00 -4.41 -18.85
CA ALA A 109 -15.64 -4.69 -17.47
C ALA A 109 -14.12 -4.86 -17.28
N LEU A 110 -13.44 -5.49 -18.25
CA LEU A 110 -11.99 -5.65 -18.18
C LEU A 110 -11.28 -4.30 -18.16
N GLU A 111 -11.60 -3.41 -19.08
CA GLU A 111 -10.98 -2.08 -19.15
C GLU A 111 -11.26 -1.27 -17.89
N ARG A 112 -12.51 -1.31 -17.43
CA ARG A 112 -12.89 -0.63 -16.18
C ARG A 112 -12.15 -1.19 -14.98
N ALA A 113 -11.95 -2.51 -14.90
CA ALA A 113 -11.20 -3.14 -13.82
C ALA A 113 -9.74 -2.73 -13.86
N MET A 114 -9.11 -2.70 -15.03
CA MET A 114 -7.72 -2.28 -15.17
C MET A 114 -7.52 -0.83 -14.71
N LEU A 115 -8.45 0.05 -14.97
CA LEU A 115 -8.43 1.42 -14.49
C LEU A 115 -8.72 1.51 -12.98
N HIS A 116 -9.71 0.75 -12.52
CA HIS A 116 -10.14 0.76 -11.13
C HIS A 116 -9.04 0.27 -10.17
N PHE A 117 -8.28 -0.74 -10.60
CA PHE A 117 -7.18 -1.32 -9.83
C PHE A 117 -5.80 -0.90 -10.36
N ALA A 118 -5.70 0.25 -11.00
CA ALA A 118 -4.46 0.72 -11.63
C ALA A 118 -3.30 0.84 -10.65
N ASN A 119 -3.57 1.17 -9.38
CA ASN A 119 -2.55 1.39 -8.36
C ASN A 119 -2.02 0.10 -7.71
N TYR A 120 -2.57 -1.06 -8.10
CA TYR A 120 -2.16 -2.35 -7.56
C TYR A 120 -1.29 -3.09 -8.56
N GLU A 121 -0.27 -3.78 -8.06
CA GLU A 121 0.45 -4.77 -8.84
C GLU A 121 -0.50 -5.94 -9.12
N LYS A 122 -0.64 -6.31 -10.37
CA LYS A 122 -1.63 -7.31 -10.78
C LYS A 122 -1.16 -8.10 -11.97
N ASN A 123 -1.77 -9.27 -12.13
CA ASN A 123 -1.52 -10.17 -13.25
C ASN A 123 -2.87 -10.63 -13.82
N THR A 124 -3.14 -10.31 -15.07
CA THR A 124 -4.43 -10.58 -15.70
C THR A 124 -4.26 -11.59 -16.84
N SER A 125 -5.13 -12.60 -16.88
CA SER A 125 -5.13 -13.61 -17.90
C SER A 125 -6.56 -13.93 -18.36
N LYS A 126 -6.70 -14.35 -19.60
CA LYS A 126 -7.98 -14.79 -20.17
C LYS A 126 -8.24 -16.24 -19.77
N LEU A 127 -9.39 -16.52 -19.15
CA LEU A 127 -9.80 -17.89 -18.82
C LEU A 127 -10.55 -18.55 -19.96
N ASP A 128 -11.52 -17.84 -20.54
CA ASP A 128 -12.32 -18.28 -21.68
C ASP A 128 -12.82 -17.07 -22.46
N GLU A 129 -13.69 -17.28 -23.43
CA GLU A 129 -14.24 -16.19 -24.27
C GLU A 129 -14.96 -15.09 -23.49
N ASN A 130 -15.49 -15.43 -22.32
CA ASN A 130 -16.37 -14.56 -21.53
C ASN A 130 -15.80 -14.12 -20.19
N THR A 131 -14.58 -14.57 -19.85
CA THR A 131 -14.08 -14.43 -18.49
C THR A 131 -12.57 -14.16 -18.45
N TYR A 132 -12.16 -13.23 -17.60
CA TYR A 132 -10.76 -12.96 -17.27
C TYR A 132 -10.52 -13.23 -15.79
N GLU A 133 -9.29 -13.64 -15.48
CA GLU A 133 -8.81 -13.74 -14.10
C GLU A 133 -7.81 -12.61 -13.85
N CYS A 134 -7.94 -11.94 -12.71
CA CYS A 134 -7.01 -10.91 -12.27
C CYS A 134 -6.51 -11.26 -10.88
N LEU A 135 -5.19 -11.42 -10.74
CA LEU A 135 -4.53 -11.60 -9.46
C LEU A 135 -4.04 -10.23 -8.99
N ILE A 136 -4.47 -9.80 -7.81
CA ILE A 136 -4.03 -8.53 -7.22
C ILE A 136 -3.14 -8.82 -6.03
N TYR A 137 -1.91 -8.28 -6.05
CA TYR A 137 -0.94 -8.41 -4.97
C TYR A 137 -1.12 -7.25 -4.01
N TYR A 138 -1.22 -7.58 -2.73
CA TYR A 138 -1.51 -6.59 -1.70
C TYR A 138 -0.94 -7.01 -0.35
N ASN A 139 -0.76 -6.02 0.53
CA ASN A 139 -0.32 -6.24 1.90
C ASN A 139 -1.39 -5.77 2.90
N GLN A 140 -1.11 -5.94 4.17
CA GLN A 140 -2.04 -5.58 5.25
C GLN A 140 -2.48 -4.11 5.18
N SER A 141 -1.60 -3.20 4.83
CA SER A 141 -1.92 -1.77 4.76
C SER A 141 -2.87 -1.39 3.62
N MET A 142 -2.94 -2.22 2.58
CA MET A 142 -3.79 -2.02 1.40
C MET A 142 -5.15 -2.70 1.53
N GLU A 143 -5.32 -3.57 2.52
CA GLU A 143 -6.46 -4.50 2.60
C GLU A 143 -7.81 -3.78 2.64
N THR A 144 -7.97 -2.80 3.52
CA THR A 144 -9.24 -2.07 3.66
C THR A 144 -9.61 -1.30 2.39
N GLU A 145 -8.64 -0.64 1.78
CA GLU A 145 -8.84 0.11 0.54
C GLU A 145 -9.22 -0.83 -0.60
N LEU A 146 -8.51 -1.95 -0.73
CA LEU A 146 -8.79 -2.95 -1.76
C LEU A 146 -10.20 -3.53 -1.59
N LEU A 147 -10.62 -3.79 -0.35
CA LEU A 147 -11.97 -4.25 -0.05
C LEU A 147 -13.03 -3.26 -0.56
N ILE A 148 -12.85 -1.99 -0.29
CA ILE A 148 -13.74 -0.92 -0.75
C ILE A 148 -13.78 -0.88 -2.28
N GLU A 149 -12.63 -0.99 -2.94
CA GLU A 149 -12.51 -0.99 -4.40
C GLU A 149 -13.27 -2.16 -5.03
N VAL A 150 -13.14 -3.34 -4.44
CA VAL A 150 -13.84 -4.55 -4.91
C VAL A 150 -15.35 -4.38 -4.76
N MET A 151 -15.79 -3.92 -3.60
CA MET A 151 -17.22 -3.72 -3.33
C MET A 151 -17.85 -2.65 -4.24
N SER A 152 -17.11 -1.62 -4.58
CA SER A 152 -17.61 -0.52 -5.40
C SER A 152 -17.61 -0.81 -6.90
N PHE A 153 -16.94 -1.86 -7.35
CA PHE A 153 -16.83 -2.17 -8.78
C PHE A 153 -18.16 -2.61 -9.39
N GLY A 154 -18.92 -3.42 -8.68
CA GLY A 154 -20.22 -3.89 -9.15
C GLY A 154 -20.24 -5.37 -9.57
N PRO A 155 -21.34 -5.82 -10.21
CA PRO A 155 -21.66 -7.24 -10.36
C PRO A 155 -20.81 -7.99 -11.40
N MET A 156 -20.04 -7.29 -12.24
CA MET A 156 -19.18 -7.94 -13.24
C MET A 156 -17.91 -8.55 -12.66
N LEU A 157 -17.70 -8.41 -11.37
CA LEU A 157 -16.51 -8.85 -10.67
C LEU A 157 -16.87 -9.80 -9.54
N LYS A 158 -16.17 -10.92 -9.45
CA LYS A 158 -16.35 -11.94 -8.43
C LYS A 158 -15.03 -12.25 -7.74
N VAL A 159 -15.04 -12.27 -6.41
CA VAL A 159 -13.89 -12.69 -5.60
C VAL A 159 -13.86 -14.21 -5.52
N MET A 160 -12.71 -14.79 -5.84
CA MET A 160 -12.51 -16.25 -5.85
C MET A 160 -11.52 -16.66 -4.77
N GLY A 161 -11.88 -17.68 -3.98
CA GLY A 161 -10.94 -18.49 -3.22
C GLY A 161 -10.18 -17.87 -2.05
N ASN A 162 -10.39 -16.61 -1.69
CA ASN A 162 -9.73 -15.99 -0.53
C ASN A 162 -10.70 -15.89 0.66
N ASP A 163 -10.70 -16.92 1.52
CA ASP A 163 -11.62 -17.02 2.64
C ASP A 163 -11.54 -15.84 3.62
N LYS A 164 -10.33 -15.38 3.90
CA LYS A 164 -10.11 -14.24 4.79
C LYS A 164 -10.72 -12.96 4.22
N PHE A 165 -10.51 -12.72 2.94
CA PHE A 165 -11.04 -11.55 2.25
C PHE A 165 -12.56 -11.64 2.08
N LEU A 166 -13.07 -12.83 1.74
CA LEU A 166 -14.51 -13.08 1.60
C LEU A 166 -15.28 -12.83 2.89
N LYS A 167 -14.71 -13.18 4.05
CA LYS A 167 -15.33 -12.91 5.36
C LYS A 167 -15.42 -11.41 5.67
N SER A 168 -14.59 -10.59 5.06
CA SER A 168 -14.57 -9.14 5.24
C SER A 168 -15.58 -8.42 4.33
N LEU A 169 -16.07 -9.11 3.30
CA LEU A 169 -17.12 -8.60 2.44
C LEU A 169 -18.46 -8.74 3.14
#